data_474a4f5aa6242783771ed39868e51501
#
_entry.id   474a4f5aa6242783771ed39868e51501
#
_cell.length_a   1.000
_cell.length_b   1.000
_cell.length_c   1.000
_cell.angle_alpha   90.00
_cell.angle_beta   90.00
_cell.angle_gamma   90.00
#
_symmetry.space_group_name_H-M   'P 1'
#
loop_
_entity.id
_entity.type
_entity.pdbx_description
1 polymer ?
#
loop_
_entity_poly.entity_id
_entity_poly.type
_entity_poly.pdbx_seq_one_letter_code
_entity_poly.pdbx_strand_id
1 'polypeptide(L)'
;MELENLKEVKENFQIMKPSLKDPNIVIFNITDELSNEEFIDSLRAQNEDLTNATLKIRTSYKSKFGKNWIISMDHVAFNALKKRKNINLNWQMLSFKENFRIIQCFKCANYGHTAMTCRDEEFKTGGGICLRCADKGHRERECHADPKCSNCTSHNLKFGSTFKTDHSARSNDCKIREKEIDFIISRTNYGP
;
A
#
# COMPACT_ATOMS: atom_id res chain seq x y z
N MET A 1 -6.61 -14.65 28.66
CA MET A 1 -6.57 -13.68 29.78
C MET A 1 -6.23 -12.33 29.15
N GLU A 2 -7.18 -11.41 29.09
CA GLU A 2 -6.95 -10.11 28.47
C GLU A 2 -6.09 -9.26 29.40
N LEU A 3 -4.98 -8.73 28.89
CA LEU A 3 -4.04 -7.87 29.63
C LEU A 3 -4.73 -6.66 30.28
N GLU A 4 -5.88 -6.23 29.72
CA GLU A 4 -6.71 -5.12 30.23
C GLU A 4 -7.30 -5.37 31.63
N ASN A 5 -7.32 -6.61 32.11
CA ASN A 5 -7.90 -6.98 33.39
C ASN A 5 -6.88 -7.10 34.54
N LEU A 6 -5.59 -7.00 34.25
CA LEU A 6 -4.54 -7.05 35.27
C LEU A 6 -4.42 -5.70 35.98
N LYS A 7 -4.64 -5.69 37.30
CA LYS A 7 -4.64 -4.48 38.15
C LYS A 7 -3.33 -3.67 38.02
N GLU A 8 -2.20 -4.34 38.01
CA GLU A 8 -0.87 -3.74 37.83
C GLU A 8 -0.67 -3.07 36.46
N VAL A 9 -1.33 -3.58 35.40
CA VAL A 9 -1.28 -2.98 34.06
C VAL A 9 -2.10 -1.70 34.01
N LYS A 10 -3.26 -1.66 34.66
CA LYS A 10 -4.12 -0.45 34.71
C LYS A 10 -3.48 0.70 35.49
N GLU A 11 -2.69 0.39 36.50
CA GLU A 11 -2.07 1.41 37.37
C GLU A 11 -0.80 2.03 36.73
N ASN A 12 -0.06 1.27 35.91
CA ASN A 12 1.26 1.68 35.40
C ASN A 12 1.33 1.88 33.88
N PHE A 13 0.31 1.46 33.12
CA PHE A 13 0.33 1.52 31.66
C PHE A 13 -0.99 2.03 31.10
N GLN A 14 -0.90 2.92 30.11
CA GLN A 14 -2.04 3.33 29.31
C GLN A 14 -2.14 2.40 28.09
N ILE A 15 -3.11 1.48 28.11
CA ILE A 15 -3.37 0.57 26.99
C ILE A 15 -4.10 1.36 25.90
N MET A 16 -3.43 1.60 24.77
CA MET A 16 -4.05 2.19 23.59
C MET A 16 -4.26 1.12 22.52
N LYS A 17 -5.50 0.93 22.09
CA LYS A 17 -5.79 0.13 20.89
C LYS A 17 -5.34 0.94 19.66
N PRO A 18 -4.48 0.39 18.78
CA PRO A 18 -4.09 1.10 17.59
C PRO A 18 -5.34 1.35 16.71
N SER A 19 -5.55 2.61 16.33
CA SER A 19 -6.63 2.96 15.41
C SER A 19 -6.39 2.34 14.04
N LEU A 20 -7.44 1.80 13.43
CA LEU A 20 -7.39 1.36 12.03
C LEU A 20 -7.17 2.56 11.11
N LYS A 21 -6.49 2.33 10.00
CA LYS A 21 -6.22 3.36 8.99
C LYS A 21 -7.40 3.47 8.04
N ASP A 22 -7.69 4.68 7.59
CA ASP A 22 -8.66 4.89 6.53
C ASP A 22 -8.23 4.21 5.22
N PRO A 23 -9.16 3.65 4.44
CA PRO A 23 -8.88 3.10 3.13
C PRO A 23 -8.38 4.18 2.16
N ASN A 24 -7.55 3.77 1.21
CA ASN A 24 -7.04 4.66 0.17
C ASN A 24 -7.50 4.19 -1.20
N ILE A 25 -7.74 5.15 -2.08
CA ILE A 25 -7.95 4.89 -3.51
C ILE A 25 -6.96 5.67 -4.35
N VAL A 26 -6.68 5.18 -5.53
CA VAL A 26 -6.02 5.93 -6.60
C VAL A 26 -7.03 6.24 -7.69
N ILE A 27 -7.15 7.52 -8.04
CA ILE A 27 -7.96 8.02 -9.15
C ILE A 27 -7.00 8.29 -10.31
N PHE A 28 -7.33 7.77 -11.49
CA PHE A 28 -6.42 7.74 -12.63
C PHE A 28 -6.73 8.83 -13.65
N ASN A 29 -5.67 9.28 -14.34
CA ASN A 29 -5.73 10.02 -15.59
C ASN A 29 -6.49 11.36 -15.51
N ILE A 30 -6.31 12.09 -14.44
CA ILE A 30 -6.85 13.44 -14.31
C ILE A 30 -6.01 14.37 -15.17
N THR A 31 -6.62 14.99 -16.18
CA THR A 31 -5.96 15.87 -17.13
C THR A 31 -5.91 17.32 -16.67
N ASP A 32 -6.82 17.69 -15.79
CA ASP A 32 -6.95 19.06 -15.30
C ASP A 32 -5.82 19.41 -14.34
N GLU A 33 -5.28 20.61 -14.47
CA GLU A 33 -4.33 21.17 -13.51
C GLU A 33 -5.08 21.76 -12.32
N LEU A 34 -5.30 20.92 -11.30
CA LEU A 34 -6.00 21.31 -10.08
C LEU A 34 -5.03 21.43 -8.91
N SER A 35 -5.24 22.42 -8.08
CA SER A 35 -4.67 22.46 -6.72
C SER A 35 -5.30 21.38 -5.85
N ASN A 36 -4.69 21.13 -4.68
CA ASN A 36 -5.22 20.14 -3.74
C ASN A 36 -6.63 20.49 -3.25
N GLU A 37 -6.90 21.77 -3.05
CA GLU A 37 -8.17 22.29 -2.54
C GLU A 37 -9.25 22.18 -3.62
N GLU A 38 -8.98 22.70 -4.82
CA GLU A 38 -9.89 22.59 -5.97
C GLU A 38 -10.27 21.15 -6.29
N PHE A 39 -9.30 20.22 -6.17
CA PHE A 39 -9.56 18.81 -6.40
C PHE A 39 -10.54 18.22 -5.38
N ILE A 40 -10.36 18.50 -4.09
CA ILE A 40 -11.26 18.02 -3.03
C ILE A 40 -12.66 18.64 -3.17
N ASP A 41 -12.73 19.94 -3.44
CA ASP A 41 -13.98 20.65 -3.58
C ASP A 41 -14.78 20.17 -4.80
N SER A 42 -14.10 19.96 -5.93
CA SER A 42 -14.72 19.39 -7.12
C SER A 42 -15.22 17.96 -6.89
N LEU A 43 -14.47 17.14 -6.16
CA LEU A 43 -14.92 15.80 -5.80
C LEU A 43 -16.18 15.82 -4.93
N ARG A 44 -16.25 16.70 -3.94
CA ARG A 44 -17.44 16.86 -3.08
C ARG A 44 -18.64 17.40 -3.83
N ALA A 45 -18.43 18.41 -4.67
CA ALA A 45 -19.50 19.04 -5.43
C ALA A 45 -20.17 18.09 -6.44
N GLN A 46 -19.42 17.13 -6.96
CA GLN A 46 -19.88 16.27 -8.06
C GLN A 46 -20.19 14.83 -7.64
N ASN A 47 -19.95 14.49 -6.36
CA ASN A 47 -20.22 13.16 -5.83
C ASN A 47 -20.95 13.27 -4.49
N GLU A 48 -22.24 13.02 -4.50
CA GLU A 48 -23.11 13.11 -3.33
C GLU A 48 -22.56 12.30 -2.14
N ASP A 49 -22.05 11.09 -2.41
CA ASP A 49 -21.45 10.21 -1.41
C ASP A 49 -20.20 10.83 -0.72
N LEU A 50 -19.60 11.85 -1.31
CA LEU A 50 -18.38 12.49 -0.80
C LEU A 50 -18.64 13.86 -0.14
N THR A 51 -19.84 14.38 -0.16
CA THR A 51 -20.16 15.73 0.36
C THR A 51 -19.69 15.93 1.79
N ASN A 52 -19.97 14.97 2.67
CA ASN A 52 -19.59 15.01 4.08
C ASN A 52 -18.41 14.10 4.43
N ALA A 53 -17.76 13.53 3.42
CA ALA A 53 -16.67 12.57 3.63
C ALA A 53 -15.41 13.24 4.17
N THR A 54 -14.68 12.51 5.03
CA THR A 54 -13.33 12.90 5.44
C THR A 54 -12.35 12.50 4.34
N LEU A 55 -12.01 13.46 3.47
CA LEU A 55 -11.05 13.24 2.38
C LEU A 55 -9.68 13.83 2.72
N LYS A 56 -8.61 13.05 2.50
CA LYS A 56 -7.21 13.51 2.68
C LYS A 56 -6.37 13.10 1.48
N ILE A 57 -5.75 14.06 0.82
CA ILE A 57 -4.77 13.78 -0.23
C ILE A 57 -3.52 13.19 0.40
N ARG A 58 -3.08 12.04 -0.09
CA ARG A 58 -1.84 11.38 0.33
C ARG A 58 -0.66 11.77 -0.54
N THR A 59 -0.86 11.73 -1.85
CA THR A 59 0.14 12.12 -2.86
C THR A 59 -0.51 12.16 -4.23
N SER A 60 0.21 12.73 -5.19
CA SER A 60 -0.13 12.65 -6.60
C SER A 60 1.13 12.42 -7.44
N TYR A 61 1.00 11.83 -8.61
CA TYR A 61 2.11 11.58 -9.51
C TYR A 61 1.68 11.63 -10.97
N LYS A 62 2.60 12.07 -11.85
CA LYS A 62 2.35 12.13 -13.29
C LYS A 62 2.30 10.72 -13.89
N SER A 63 1.39 10.51 -14.83
CA SER A 63 1.28 9.32 -15.66
C SER A 63 1.32 9.72 -17.14
N LYS A 64 1.30 8.73 -18.04
CA LYS A 64 1.28 8.99 -19.49
C LYS A 64 0.04 9.79 -19.95
N PHE A 65 -1.08 9.61 -19.25
CA PHE A 65 -2.38 10.15 -19.66
C PHE A 65 -2.94 11.22 -18.69
N GLY A 66 -2.09 11.83 -17.88
CA GLY A 66 -2.48 12.83 -16.90
C GLY A 66 -1.85 12.61 -15.53
N LYS A 67 -2.51 13.06 -14.50
CA LYS A 67 -2.07 12.96 -13.10
C LYS A 67 -2.92 11.93 -12.36
N ASN A 68 -2.29 11.08 -11.59
CA ASN A 68 -2.98 10.15 -10.71
C ASN A 68 -2.96 10.71 -9.29
N TRP A 69 -4.07 10.62 -8.59
CA TRP A 69 -4.21 11.09 -7.23
C TRP A 69 -4.51 9.95 -6.28
N ILE A 70 -3.77 9.90 -5.16
CA ILE A 70 -4.03 8.96 -4.08
C ILE A 70 -4.66 9.73 -2.94
N ILE A 71 -5.87 9.33 -2.57
CA ILE A 71 -6.62 9.92 -1.47
C ILE A 71 -7.02 8.85 -0.45
N SER A 72 -7.09 9.22 0.82
CA SER A 72 -7.77 8.43 1.84
C SER A 72 -9.11 9.02 2.16
N MET A 73 -10.04 8.19 2.58
CA MET A 73 -11.38 8.59 2.95
C MET A 73 -11.92 7.70 4.08
N ASP A 74 -12.95 8.15 4.77
CA ASP A 74 -13.65 7.30 5.73
C ASP A 74 -14.30 6.09 5.06
N HIS A 75 -14.64 5.09 5.85
CA HIS A 75 -15.18 3.82 5.35
C HIS A 75 -16.56 3.96 4.71
N VAL A 76 -17.37 4.94 5.11
CA VAL A 76 -18.72 5.15 4.55
C VAL A 76 -18.62 5.59 3.10
N ALA A 77 -17.81 6.62 2.84
CA ALA A 77 -17.53 7.13 1.49
C ALA A 77 -16.86 6.06 0.61
N PHE A 78 -15.89 5.33 1.17
CA PHE A 78 -15.22 4.24 0.45
C PHE A 78 -16.20 3.15 0.00
N ASN A 79 -17.08 2.69 0.88
CA ASN A 79 -18.06 1.65 0.57
C ASN A 79 -19.11 2.13 -0.45
N ALA A 80 -19.50 3.39 -0.41
CA ALA A 80 -20.40 3.99 -1.40
C ALA A 80 -19.75 4.02 -2.79
N LEU A 81 -18.51 4.52 -2.89
CA LEU A 81 -17.75 4.53 -4.14
C LEU A 81 -17.52 3.13 -4.70
N LYS A 82 -17.20 2.15 -3.85
CA LYS A 82 -16.97 0.76 -4.27
C LYS A 82 -18.20 0.15 -4.95
N LYS A 83 -19.40 0.52 -4.53
CA LYS A 83 -20.67 0.11 -5.20
C LYS A 83 -20.83 0.77 -6.56
N ARG A 84 -20.49 2.07 -6.66
CA ARG A 84 -20.60 2.86 -7.92
C ARG A 84 -19.55 2.50 -8.97
N LYS A 85 -18.35 2.11 -8.57
CA LYS A 85 -17.21 1.76 -9.44
C LYS A 85 -16.59 2.92 -10.23
N ASN A 86 -17.11 4.12 -10.12
CA ASN A 86 -16.61 5.33 -10.78
C ASN A 86 -16.72 6.55 -9.86
N ILE A 87 -16.02 7.62 -10.23
CA ILE A 87 -16.03 8.90 -9.53
C ILE A 87 -16.11 10.02 -10.55
N ASN A 88 -16.94 11.02 -10.30
CA ASN A 88 -17.12 12.16 -11.18
C ASN A 88 -16.16 13.30 -10.80
N LEU A 89 -15.52 13.88 -11.79
CA LEU A 89 -14.67 15.06 -11.64
C LEU A 89 -14.70 15.87 -12.94
N ASN A 90 -15.11 17.15 -12.86
CA ASN A 90 -15.12 18.10 -13.97
C ASN A 90 -15.72 17.52 -15.26
N TRP A 91 -16.95 16.99 -15.16
CA TRP A 91 -17.71 16.38 -16.27
C TRP A 91 -17.11 15.07 -16.81
N GLN A 92 -16.06 14.57 -16.18
CA GLN A 92 -15.45 13.28 -16.52
C GLN A 92 -15.88 12.22 -15.51
N MET A 93 -16.14 11.03 -16.01
CA MET A 93 -16.35 9.85 -15.19
C MET A 93 -15.04 9.05 -15.14
N LEU A 94 -14.35 9.11 -14.02
CA LEU A 94 -13.02 8.55 -13.84
C LEU A 94 -13.08 7.17 -13.17
N SER A 95 -12.15 6.31 -13.56
CA SER A 95 -11.93 5.07 -12.86
C SER A 95 -11.03 5.24 -11.65
N PHE A 96 -11.26 4.45 -10.64
CA PHE A 96 -10.39 4.35 -9.48
C PHE A 96 -10.14 2.91 -9.09
N LYS A 97 -9.12 2.68 -8.28
CA LYS A 97 -8.84 1.40 -7.63
C LYS A 97 -8.46 1.61 -6.19
N GLU A 98 -8.76 0.62 -5.36
CA GLU A 98 -8.22 0.58 -4.02
C GLU A 98 -6.70 0.54 -4.06
N ASN A 99 -6.05 1.36 -3.21
CA ASN A 99 -4.61 1.51 -3.19
C ASN A 99 -4.03 0.99 -1.87
N PHE A 100 -3.51 -0.21 -1.90
CA PHE A 100 -2.74 -0.77 -0.79
C PHE A 100 -1.34 -0.17 -0.80
N ARG A 101 -1.02 0.62 0.23
CA ARG A 101 0.33 1.20 0.37
C ARG A 101 1.32 0.13 0.80
N ILE A 102 1.73 -0.71 -0.14
CA ILE A 102 2.76 -1.72 0.08
C ILE A 102 4.12 -1.04 0.09
N ILE A 103 4.83 -1.13 1.21
CA ILE A 103 6.19 -0.63 1.36
C ILE A 103 7.14 -1.82 1.17
N GLN A 104 7.99 -1.77 0.13
CA GLN A 104 9.00 -2.77 -0.14
C GLN A 104 10.40 -2.14 -0.06
N CYS A 105 11.29 -2.79 0.65
CA CYS A 105 12.68 -2.37 0.78
C CYS A 105 13.45 -2.66 -0.52
N PHE A 106 14.08 -1.63 -1.10
CA PHE A 106 14.93 -1.80 -2.30
C PHE A 106 16.32 -2.39 -2.01
N LYS A 107 16.66 -2.64 -0.75
CA LYS A 107 17.90 -3.31 -0.36
C LYS A 107 17.69 -4.82 -0.19
N CYS A 108 16.80 -5.24 0.68
CA CYS A 108 16.57 -6.65 1.00
C CYS A 108 15.31 -7.25 0.36
N ALA A 109 14.55 -6.49 -0.42
CA ALA A 109 13.27 -6.85 -1.05
C ALA A 109 12.11 -7.18 -0.08
N ASN A 110 12.33 -7.23 1.23
CA ASN A 110 11.27 -7.50 2.21
C ASN A 110 10.25 -6.34 2.28
N TYR A 111 9.06 -6.67 2.74
CA TYR A 111 7.98 -5.70 2.94
C TYR A 111 8.01 -5.06 4.33
N GLY A 112 7.24 -3.99 4.54
CA GLY A 112 7.01 -3.33 5.83
C GLY A 112 8.02 -2.24 6.20
N HIS A 113 9.12 -2.05 5.45
CA HIS A 113 10.11 -1.00 5.70
C HIS A 113 10.74 -0.47 4.41
N THR A 114 11.40 0.68 4.50
CA THR A 114 12.13 1.31 3.39
C THR A 114 13.62 0.95 3.40
N ALA A 115 14.34 1.25 2.33
CA ALA A 115 15.78 1.07 2.28
C ALA A 115 16.54 1.88 3.36
N MET A 116 15.99 3.02 3.80
CA MET A 116 16.59 3.87 4.84
C MET A 116 16.49 3.24 6.23
N THR A 117 15.42 2.50 6.49
CA THR A 117 15.16 1.84 7.78
C THR A 117 15.46 0.34 7.76
N CYS A 118 16.18 -0.12 6.74
CA CYS A 118 16.58 -1.52 6.63
C CYS A 118 17.60 -1.88 7.71
N ARG A 119 17.25 -2.88 8.52
CA ARG A 119 18.08 -3.39 9.63
C ARG A 119 18.93 -4.61 9.24
N ASP A 120 18.81 -5.06 8.01
CA ASP A 120 19.57 -6.19 7.52
C ASP A 120 21.04 -5.79 7.39
N GLU A 121 21.89 -6.39 8.21
CA GLU A 121 23.33 -6.08 8.30
C GLU A 121 24.03 -6.31 6.96
N GLU A 122 23.61 -7.32 6.23
CA GLU A 122 24.18 -7.68 4.92
C GLU A 122 24.09 -6.53 3.90
N PHE A 123 23.07 -5.65 4.06
CA PHE A 123 22.81 -4.55 3.14
C PHE A 123 23.11 -3.15 3.71
N LYS A 124 23.75 -3.07 4.88
CA LYS A 124 24.12 -1.77 5.47
C LYS A 124 25.17 -1.05 4.64
N THR A 125 26.21 -1.76 4.20
CA THR A 125 27.40 -1.20 3.54
C THR A 125 27.43 -1.47 2.03
N GLY A 126 26.57 -2.34 1.51
CA GLY A 126 26.54 -2.75 0.11
C GLY A 126 25.28 -2.33 -0.64
N GLY A 127 25.29 -2.53 -1.94
CA GLY A 127 24.10 -2.42 -2.78
C GLY A 127 23.05 -3.45 -2.38
N GLY A 128 21.76 -3.18 -2.71
CA GLY A 128 20.69 -4.13 -2.49
C GLY A 128 20.73 -5.30 -3.47
N ILE A 129 19.81 -6.24 -3.28
CA ILE A 129 19.58 -7.33 -4.22
C ILE A 129 18.74 -6.86 -5.42
N CYS A 130 18.89 -7.52 -6.54
CA CYS A 130 18.04 -7.35 -7.70
C CYS A 130 16.62 -7.86 -7.39
N LEU A 131 15.60 -7.03 -7.57
CA LEU A 131 14.21 -7.43 -7.30
C LEU A 131 13.67 -8.45 -8.31
N ARG A 132 14.38 -8.68 -9.44
CA ARG A 132 14.03 -9.69 -10.43
C ARG A 132 14.61 -11.07 -10.11
N CYS A 133 15.94 -11.19 -9.96
CA CYS A 133 16.63 -12.47 -9.82
C CYS A 133 17.16 -12.78 -8.41
N ALA A 134 17.07 -11.82 -7.48
CA ALA A 134 17.59 -11.89 -6.11
C ALA A 134 19.13 -11.84 -5.99
N ASP A 135 19.90 -11.74 -7.07
CA ASP A 135 21.35 -11.61 -7.03
C ASP A 135 21.80 -10.18 -6.69
N LYS A 136 23.05 -10.02 -6.25
CA LYS A 136 23.69 -8.75 -5.95
C LYS A 136 24.40 -8.15 -7.18
N GLY A 137 24.80 -6.90 -7.11
CA GLY A 137 25.69 -6.27 -8.08
C GLY A 137 25.00 -5.58 -9.27
N HIS A 138 23.68 -5.73 -9.42
CA HIS A 138 22.91 -5.03 -10.45
C HIS A 138 21.48 -4.72 -9.99
N ARG A 139 20.76 -3.91 -10.74
CA ARG A 139 19.36 -3.57 -10.50
C ARG A 139 18.43 -4.25 -11.50
N GLU A 140 17.15 -4.33 -11.16
CA GLU A 140 16.10 -4.95 -11.98
C GLU A 140 16.09 -4.45 -13.43
N ARG A 141 16.38 -3.14 -13.66
CA ARG A 141 16.38 -2.53 -15.00
C ARG A 141 17.46 -3.10 -15.94
N GLU A 142 18.56 -3.59 -15.38
CA GLU A 142 19.73 -4.11 -16.09
C GLU A 142 19.78 -5.65 -16.03
N CYS A 143 18.75 -6.26 -15.45
CA CYS A 143 18.73 -7.69 -15.21
C CYS A 143 18.15 -8.45 -16.40
N HIS A 144 18.93 -9.39 -16.93
CA HIS A 144 18.52 -10.33 -17.97
C HIS A 144 18.34 -11.77 -17.49
N ALA A 145 18.63 -12.02 -16.20
CA ALA A 145 18.48 -13.35 -15.59
C ALA A 145 17.01 -13.74 -15.39
N ASP A 146 16.77 -15.03 -15.22
CA ASP A 146 15.44 -15.55 -14.93
C ASP A 146 14.92 -14.98 -13.60
N PRO A 147 13.59 -14.74 -13.50
CA PRO A 147 12.99 -14.23 -12.28
C PRO A 147 13.14 -15.22 -11.11
N LYS A 148 13.54 -14.70 -9.93
CA LYS A 148 13.61 -15.46 -8.68
C LYS A 148 13.18 -14.59 -7.51
N CYS A 149 12.13 -14.98 -6.83
CA CYS A 149 11.59 -14.21 -5.72
C CYS A 149 12.34 -14.51 -4.40
N SER A 150 13.15 -13.57 -3.92
CA SER A 150 13.83 -13.68 -2.63
C SER A 150 12.88 -13.89 -1.46
N ASN A 151 11.72 -13.22 -1.47
CA ASN A 151 10.73 -13.29 -0.39
C ASN A 151 10.11 -14.69 -0.28
N CYS A 152 9.68 -15.28 -1.41
CA CYS A 152 9.11 -16.62 -1.41
C CYS A 152 10.19 -17.68 -1.09
N THR A 153 11.41 -17.52 -1.61
CA THR A 153 12.54 -18.41 -1.29
C THR A 153 12.85 -18.39 0.20
N SER A 154 13.02 -17.22 0.79
CA SER A 154 13.31 -17.07 2.22
C SER A 154 12.18 -17.62 3.10
N HIS A 155 10.93 -17.39 2.70
CA HIS A 155 9.77 -17.92 3.43
C HIS A 155 9.72 -19.45 3.37
N ASN A 156 9.97 -20.04 2.20
CA ASN A 156 10.00 -21.50 2.04
C ASN A 156 11.09 -22.13 2.93
N LEU A 157 12.28 -21.54 2.94
CA LEU A 157 13.39 -22.01 3.79
C LEU A 157 13.07 -21.89 5.28
N LYS A 158 12.47 -20.79 5.70
CA LYS A 158 12.22 -20.52 7.12
C LYS A 158 11.02 -21.29 7.68
N PHE A 159 9.99 -21.53 6.88
CA PHE A 159 8.71 -22.06 7.35
C PHE A 159 8.30 -23.37 6.68
N GLY A 160 9.16 -23.96 5.84
CA GLY A 160 8.85 -25.20 5.13
C GLY A 160 7.72 -25.07 4.10
N SER A 161 7.46 -23.84 3.61
CA SER A 161 6.40 -23.59 2.61
C SER A 161 6.86 -24.05 1.22
N THR A 162 5.91 -24.20 0.31
CA THR A 162 6.15 -24.62 -1.09
C THR A 162 5.70 -23.57 -2.11
N PHE A 163 5.89 -22.28 -1.79
CA PHE A 163 5.53 -21.21 -2.71
C PHE A 163 6.42 -21.23 -3.96
N LYS A 164 5.82 -21.01 -5.13
CA LYS A 164 6.57 -20.79 -6.36
C LYS A 164 7.54 -19.63 -6.19
N THR A 165 8.72 -19.75 -6.75
CA THR A 165 9.80 -18.75 -6.65
C THR A 165 10.22 -18.18 -8.00
N ASP A 166 9.65 -18.67 -9.11
CA ASP A 166 9.94 -18.34 -10.50
C ASP A 166 9.28 -17.03 -10.96
N HIS A 167 9.26 -16.02 -10.09
CA HIS A 167 8.75 -14.69 -10.35
C HIS A 167 9.62 -13.62 -9.67
N SER A 168 9.48 -12.36 -10.07
CA SER A 168 10.18 -11.25 -9.42
C SER A 168 9.58 -10.94 -8.04
N ALA A 169 10.38 -10.37 -7.13
CA ALA A 169 9.90 -9.95 -5.81
C ALA A 169 8.82 -8.85 -5.87
N ARG A 170 8.58 -8.25 -7.06
CA ARG A 170 7.55 -7.23 -7.30
C ARG A 170 6.31 -7.78 -8.02
N SER A 171 6.31 -9.06 -8.40
CA SER A 171 5.18 -9.67 -9.10
C SER A 171 3.89 -9.59 -8.27
N ASN A 172 2.78 -9.41 -8.97
CA ASN A 172 1.45 -9.50 -8.36
C ASN A 172 1.12 -10.94 -7.90
N ASP A 173 1.77 -11.95 -8.50
CA ASP A 173 1.57 -13.36 -8.17
C ASP A 173 2.37 -13.81 -6.94
N CYS A 174 3.15 -12.91 -6.33
CA CYS A 174 3.95 -13.22 -5.16
C CYS A 174 3.09 -13.47 -3.92
N LYS A 175 3.15 -14.69 -3.37
CA LYS A 175 2.37 -15.07 -2.17
C LYS A 175 2.74 -14.28 -0.92
N ILE A 176 3.96 -13.81 -0.81
CA ILE A 176 4.37 -12.94 0.31
C ILE A 176 3.80 -11.53 0.15
N ARG A 177 3.69 -11.04 -1.10
CA ARG A 177 3.01 -9.78 -1.40
C ARG A 177 1.51 -9.85 -1.08
N GLU A 178 0.86 -10.97 -1.39
CA GLU A 178 -0.53 -11.23 -1.04
C GLU A 178 -0.72 -11.18 0.48
N LYS A 179 0.11 -11.87 1.27
CA LYS A 179 0.09 -11.82 2.73
C LYS A 179 0.29 -10.39 3.28
N GLU A 180 1.14 -9.59 2.65
CA GLU A 180 1.33 -8.19 3.04
C GLU A 180 0.06 -7.36 2.77
N ILE A 181 -0.63 -7.62 1.66
CA ILE A 181 -1.93 -6.99 1.37
C ILE A 181 -2.96 -7.38 2.43
N ASP A 182 -3.07 -8.66 2.77
CA ASP A 182 -4.00 -9.15 3.80
C ASP A 182 -3.71 -8.50 5.17
N PHE A 183 -2.42 -8.32 5.49
CA PHE A 183 -2.01 -7.60 6.69
C PHE A 183 -2.42 -6.12 6.66
N ILE A 184 -2.29 -5.44 5.50
CA ILE A 184 -2.76 -4.05 5.33
C ILE A 184 -4.28 -3.99 5.47
N ILE A 185 -5.01 -4.92 4.84
CA ILE A 185 -6.48 -5.02 4.91
C ILE A 185 -6.93 -5.17 6.36
N SER A 186 -6.32 -6.08 7.14
CA SER A 186 -6.67 -6.31 8.55
C SER A 186 -6.46 -5.07 9.44
N ARG A 187 -5.70 -4.08 8.99
CA ARG A 187 -5.41 -2.82 9.67
C ARG A 187 -6.09 -1.61 9.06
N THR A 188 -6.96 -1.83 8.08
CA THR A 188 -7.72 -0.78 7.42
C THR A 188 -9.16 -0.79 7.90
N ASN A 189 -9.70 0.40 8.16
CA ASN A 189 -11.08 0.57 8.60
C ASN A 189 -12.03 0.51 7.40
N TYR A 190 -12.68 -0.61 7.20
CA TYR A 190 -13.74 -0.77 6.19
C TYR A 190 -15.16 -0.67 6.80
N GLY A 191 -15.25 -0.31 8.07
CA GLY A 191 -16.51 -0.33 8.83
C GLY A 191 -16.77 -1.70 9.47
N PRO A 192 -17.89 -1.82 10.15
CA PRO A 192 -18.36 -3.06 10.76
C PRO A 192 -18.81 -4.07 9.73
#